data_7db0c299b309d1dd5e956e0c3c8196c8
#
_entry.id   7db0c299b309d1dd5e956e0c3c8196c8
#
_cell.length_a   1.000
_cell.length_b   1.000
_cell.length_c   1.000
_cell.angle_alpha   90.00
_cell.angle_beta   90.00
_cell.angle_gamma   90.00
#
_symmetry.space_group_name_H-M   'P 1'
#
loop_
_entity.id
_entity.type
_entity.pdbx_description
1 polymer ?
#
loop_
_entity_poly.entity_id
_entity_poly.type
_entity_poly.pdbx_seq_one_letter_code
_entity_poly.pdbx_strand_id
1 'polypeptide(L)'
;MTQMQTIIDGSHRTAKSKARDVYRHPIETLSFFGVSKNSSVVEITPGRGWYTEILAPLLKDKGSLVTVIYDANLTKVPYLQKLNKLYKNKLANDKKTYGRVKILEIAHMKPDFKTKKSVDFVLTFRNVHNWAKSGTIDKMFDSFYKSLSTGGVLGVVEHRANAGTSLEQQIKSGYMTENYVKQIAKSAGFRFVSSSEINANPLDRKNHRNGVWTLLPNQRGLSEPEKELYRKIGESDRMTLKFIKN
;
A
#
# COMPACT_ATOMS: atom_id res chain seq x y z
N MET A 1 2.07 -11.69 24.68
CA MET A 1 2.21 -11.39 23.24
C MET A 1 0.89 -10.81 22.76
N THR A 2 0.89 -9.66 22.05
CA THR A 2 -0.35 -9.08 21.53
C THR A 2 -0.88 -9.92 20.38
N GLN A 3 -2.21 -9.86 20.09
CA GLN A 3 -2.80 -10.56 18.95
C GLN A 3 -2.09 -10.18 17.62
N MET A 4 -1.71 -8.91 17.46
CA MET A 4 -1.00 -8.44 16.28
C MET A 4 0.39 -9.12 16.16
N GLN A 5 1.14 -9.23 17.25
CA GLN A 5 2.43 -9.91 17.25
C GLN A 5 2.31 -11.38 16.86
N THR A 6 1.31 -12.09 17.40
CA THR A 6 1.03 -13.49 17.01
C THR A 6 0.75 -13.64 15.52
N ILE A 7 0.03 -12.68 14.91
CA ILE A 7 -0.24 -12.67 13.47
C ILE A 7 1.04 -12.43 12.67
N ILE A 8 1.88 -11.49 13.09
CA ILE A 8 3.14 -11.14 12.40
C ILE A 8 4.10 -12.32 12.40
N ASP A 9 4.19 -13.04 13.51
CA ASP A 9 5.05 -14.22 13.67
C ASP A 9 4.44 -15.50 13.10
N GLY A 10 3.18 -15.43 12.62
CA GLY A 10 2.40 -16.56 12.15
C GLY A 10 3.06 -17.35 11.00
N SER A 11 2.85 -18.67 10.97
CA SER A 11 3.42 -19.58 9.96
C SER A 11 2.87 -19.38 8.54
N HIS A 12 1.71 -18.69 8.40
CA HIS A 12 1.13 -18.31 7.10
C HIS A 12 1.95 -17.23 6.36
N ARG A 13 2.88 -16.58 7.06
CA ARG A 13 3.81 -15.58 6.50
C ARG A 13 5.17 -16.23 6.22
N THR A 14 5.65 -16.05 4.99
CA THR A 14 6.97 -16.58 4.60
C THR A 14 8.11 -15.84 5.30
N ALA A 15 9.27 -16.50 5.43
CA ALA A 15 10.49 -15.85 5.93
C ALA A 15 10.82 -14.57 5.14
N LYS A 16 10.61 -14.58 3.81
CA LYS A 16 10.79 -13.42 2.93
C LYS A 16 9.84 -12.27 3.26
N SER A 17 8.60 -12.57 3.65
CA SER A 17 7.64 -11.54 4.09
C SER A 17 8.06 -10.95 5.43
N LYS A 18 8.41 -11.80 6.39
CA LYS A 18 8.84 -11.40 7.75
C LYS A 18 10.12 -10.57 7.75
N ALA A 19 11.12 -10.93 6.92
CA ALA A 19 12.37 -10.17 6.77
C ALA A 19 12.15 -8.70 6.35
N ARG A 20 10.95 -8.34 5.90
CA ARG A 20 10.61 -6.96 5.50
C ARG A 20 9.94 -6.17 6.62
N ASP A 21 9.59 -6.80 7.72
CA ASP A 21 8.89 -6.15 8.83
C ASP A 21 9.74 -5.03 9.45
N VAL A 22 11.06 -5.21 9.52
CA VAL A 22 12.01 -4.20 10.00
C VAL A 22 12.04 -2.91 9.18
N TYR A 23 11.54 -2.94 7.95
CA TYR A 23 11.41 -1.75 7.08
C TYR A 23 9.99 -1.22 6.99
N ARG A 24 8.99 -1.96 7.46
CA ARG A 24 7.56 -1.67 7.23
C ARG A 24 6.77 -1.45 8.49
N HIS A 25 7.36 -1.78 9.64
CA HIS A 25 6.82 -1.52 10.98
C HIS A 25 5.30 -1.74 11.04
N PRO A 26 4.81 -2.99 10.72
CA PRO A 26 3.38 -3.20 10.47
C PRO A 26 2.50 -2.93 11.69
N ILE A 27 2.97 -3.23 12.89
CA ILE A 27 2.21 -2.98 14.12
C ILE A 27 2.02 -1.47 14.30
N GLU A 28 3.12 -0.73 14.27
CA GLU A 28 3.16 0.70 14.48
C GLU A 28 2.37 1.44 13.39
N THR A 29 2.53 1.00 12.13
CA THR A 29 1.82 1.60 10.98
C THR A 29 0.30 1.41 11.09
N LEU A 30 -0.17 0.19 11.37
CA LEU A 30 -1.60 -0.07 11.51
C LEU A 30 -2.19 0.57 12.77
N SER A 31 -1.42 0.64 13.87
CA SER A 31 -1.81 1.35 15.09
C SER A 31 -1.91 2.86 14.87
N PHE A 32 -0.97 3.47 14.12
CA PHE A 32 -1.03 4.89 13.76
C PHE A 32 -2.29 5.24 12.97
N PHE A 33 -2.72 4.36 12.05
CA PHE A 33 -3.99 4.56 11.35
C PHE A 33 -5.20 4.34 12.27
N GLY A 34 -5.09 3.55 13.32
CA GLY A 34 -6.16 3.21 14.24
C GLY A 34 -6.88 1.90 13.88
N VAL A 35 -6.26 1.04 13.08
CA VAL A 35 -6.86 -0.25 12.68
C VAL A 35 -6.92 -1.20 13.86
N SER A 36 -8.10 -1.77 14.11
CA SER A 36 -8.36 -2.77 15.13
C SER A 36 -9.00 -4.03 14.53
N LYS A 37 -9.13 -5.08 15.33
CA LYS A 37 -9.78 -6.33 14.91
C LYS A 37 -11.26 -6.19 14.52
N ASN A 38 -11.91 -5.11 14.92
CA ASN A 38 -13.32 -4.83 14.63
C ASN A 38 -13.52 -3.97 13.38
N SER A 39 -12.42 -3.48 12.78
CA SER A 39 -12.47 -2.52 11.67
C SER A 39 -12.97 -3.15 10.36
N SER A 40 -13.67 -2.35 9.58
CA SER A 40 -13.93 -2.64 8.17
C SER A 40 -12.88 -1.92 7.30
N VAL A 41 -12.12 -2.69 6.53
CA VAL A 41 -10.93 -2.20 5.81
C VAL A 41 -11.02 -2.51 4.31
N VAL A 42 -10.62 -1.55 3.50
CA VAL A 42 -10.28 -1.73 2.09
C VAL A 42 -8.79 -1.59 1.91
N GLU A 43 -8.12 -2.63 1.43
CA GLU A 43 -6.72 -2.58 0.99
C GLU A 43 -6.65 -2.39 -0.52
N ILE A 44 -5.99 -1.31 -0.96
CA ILE A 44 -5.93 -0.92 -2.36
C ILE A 44 -4.69 -1.48 -3.04
N THR A 45 -4.89 -2.20 -4.14
CA THR A 45 -3.83 -2.79 -4.97
C THR A 45 -2.71 -3.46 -4.14
N PRO A 46 -3.07 -4.52 -3.40
CA PRO A 46 -2.20 -5.16 -2.39
C PRO A 46 -0.91 -5.78 -2.98
N GLY A 47 -0.75 -5.77 -4.28
CA GLY A 47 0.35 -6.40 -4.96
C GLY A 47 0.35 -7.91 -4.74
N ARG A 48 1.38 -8.43 -4.09
CA ARG A 48 1.45 -9.85 -3.68
C ARG A 48 0.81 -10.13 -2.32
N GLY A 49 0.11 -9.14 -1.73
CA GLY A 49 -0.65 -9.30 -0.49
C GLY A 49 0.19 -9.29 0.78
N TRP A 50 1.23 -8.45 0.87
CA TRP A 50 2.07 -8.40 2.07
C TRP A 50 1.28 -7.89 3.29
N TYR A 51 0.50 -6.80 3.15
CA TYR A 51 -0.39 -6.35 4.22
C TYR A 51 -1.64 -7.23 4.35
N THR A 52 -2.11 -7.83 3.26
CA THR A 52 -3.19 -8.82 3.32
C THR A 52 -2.85 -10.00 4.25
N GLU A 53 -1.57 -10.44 4.30
CA GLU A 53 -1.10 -11.47 5.24
C GLU A 53 -1.34 -11.10 6.71
N ILE A 54 -1.43 -9.82 7.02
CA ILE A 54 -1.64 -9.29 8.37
C ILE A 54 -3.10 -8.92 8.59
N LEU A 55 -3.69 -8.18 7.65
CA LEU A 55 -5.06 -7.69 7.76
C LEU A 55 -6.10 -8.82 7.74
N ALA A 56 -5.89 -9.84 6.89
CA ALA A 56 -6.87 -10.93 6.77
C ALA A 56 -7.07 -11.68 8.10
N PRO A 57 -6.05 -12.19 8.79
CA PRO A 57 -6.24 -12.85 10.08
C PRO A 57 -6.65 -11.90 11.21
N LEU A 58 -6.22 -10.61 11.16
CA LEU A 58 -6.62 -9.61 12.16
C LEU A 58 -8.13 -9.35 12.14
N LEU A 59 -8.68 -9.22 10.93
CA LEU A 59 -10.08 -8.82 10.72
C LEU A 59 -11.05 -10.01 10.61
N LYS A 60 -10.54 -11.24 10.63
CA LYS A 60 -11.28 -12.45 10.29
C LYS A 60 -12.55 -12.64 11.09
N ASP A 61 -12.52 -12.40 12.40
CA ASP A 61 -13.63 -12.80 13.29
C ASP A 61 -14.65 -11.68 13.47
N LYS A 62 -14.21 -10.44 13.63
CA LYS A 62 -15.06 -9.31 14.01
C LYS A 62 -15.06 -8.15 13.01
N GLY A 63 -14.06 -8.08 12.16
CA GLY A 63 -13.92 -7.06 11.13
C GLY A 63 -14.29 -7.56 9.73
N SER A 64 -13.90 -6.80 8.73
CA SER A 64 -14.01 -7.20 7.32
C SER A 64 -12.87 -6.65 6.48
N LEU A 65 -12.44 -7.43 5.48
CA LEU A 65 -11.41 -7.02 4.53
C LEU A 65 -11.94 -7.15 3.10
N VAL A 66 -11.91 -6.04 2.38
CA VAL A 66 -12.06 -6.00 0.93
C VAL A 66 -10.71 -5.63 0.33
N THR A 67 -10.26 -6.33 -0.68
CA THR A 67 -9.06 -5.96 -1.44
C THR A 67 -9.46 -5.54 -2.84
N VAL A 68 -8.97 -4.37 -3.27
CA VAL A 68 -9.23 -3.86 -4.62
C VAL A 68 -8.04 -4.20 -5.49
N ILE A 69 -8.27 -4.97 -6.57
CA ILE A 69 -7.22 -5.38 -7.51
C ILE A 69 -7.63 -5.01 -8.95
N TYR A 70 -6.66 -4.94 -9.85
CA TYR A 70 -6.98 -4.74 -11.27
C TYR A 70 -7.52 -6.01 -11.91
N ASP A 71 -8.61 -5.89 -12.66
CA ASP A 71 -9.16 -6.99 -13.46
C ASP A 71 -8.17 -7.39 -14.57
N ALA A 72 -7.80 -8.67 -14.58
CA ALA A 72 -6.86 -9.23 -15.53
C ALA A 72 -7.36 -9.16 -16.98
N ASN A 73 -8.67 -9.17 -17.20
CA ASN A 73 -9.29 -9.11 -18.52
C ASN A 73 -9.39 -7.67 -19.06
N LEU A 74 -9.43 -6.68 -18.17
CA LEU A 74 -9.56 -5.26 -18.52
C LEU A 74 -8.23 -4.52 -18.59
N THR A 75 -7.12 -5.14 -18.20
CA THR A 75 -5.78 -4.55 -18.32
C THR A 75 -4.98 -5.18 -19.45
N LYS A 76 -4.32 -4.34 -20.26
CA LYS A 76 -3.36 -4.78 -21.30
C LYS A 76 -1.93 -4.90 -20.76
N VAL A 77 -1.71 -4.69 -19.47
CA VAL A 77 -0.37 -4.72 -18.83
C VAL A 77 -0.08 -6.14 -18.32
N PRO A 78 0.83 -6.91 -18.95
CA PRO A 78 1.07 -8.32 -18.59
C PRO A 78 1.47 -8.50 -17.12
N TYR A 79 2.21 -7.55 -16.57
CA TYR A 79 2.59 -7.57 -15.16
C TYR A 79 1.38 -7.53 -14.22
N LEU A 80 0.37 -6.70 -14.52
CA LEU A 80 -0.85 -6.60 -13.71
C LEU A 80 -1.72 -7.86 -13.83
N GLN A 81 -1.80 -8.46 -15.02
CA GLN A 81 -2.47 -9.75 -15.23
C GLN A 81 -1.83 -10.86 -14.40
N LYS A 82 -0.49 -10.96 -14.46
CA LYS A 82 0.28 -11.91 -13.65
C LYS A 82 0.07 -11.68 -12.15
N LEU A 83 0.06 -10.42 -11.72
CA LEU A 83 -0.11 -10.05 -10.32
C LEU A 83 -1.49 -10.43 -9.79
N ASN A 84 -2.57 -10.17 -10.58
CA ASN A 84 -3.93 -10.60 -10.29
C ASN A 84 -4.00 -12.11 -10.06
N LYS A 85 -3.47 -12.90 -11.00
CA LYS A 85 -3.46 -14.37 -10.90
C LYS A 85 -2.71 -14.86 -9.66
N LEU A 86 -1.51 -14.31 -9.40
CA LEU A 86 -0.72 -14.69 -8.23
C LEU A 86 -1.44 -14.36 -6.92
N TYR A 87 -2.08 -13.20 -6.84
CA TYR A 87 -2.82 -12.78 -5.66
C TYR A 87 -4.04 -13.67 -5.42
N LYS A 88 -4.87 -13.93 -6.44
CA LYS A 88 -6.02 -14.82 -6.33
C LYS A 88 -5.63 -16.24 -5.93
N ASN A 89 -4.56 -16.80 -6.53
CA ASN A 89 -4.04 -18.11 -6.17
C ASN A 89 -3.59 -18.16 -4.70
N LYS A 90 -2.91 -17.10 -4.21
CA LYS A 90 -2.53 -17.02 -2.79
C LYS A 90 -3.73 -17.14 -1.86
N LEU A 91 -4.81 -16.40 -2.14
CA LEU A 91 -6.01 -16.44 -1.30
C LEU A 91 -6.72 -17.80 -1.39
N ALA A 92 -6.76 -18.40 -2.58
CA ALA A 92 -7.41 -19.70 -2.81
C ALA A 92 -6.67 -20.86 -2.14
N ASN A 93 -5.34 -20.80 -2.06
CA ASN A 93 -4.49 -21.87 -1.52
C ASN A 93 -4.50 -21.93 0.03
N ASP A 94 -4.91 -20.87 0.71
CA ASP A 94 -5.04 -20.86 2.18
C ASP A 94 -6.37 -20.23 2.60
N LYS A 95 -7.45 -20.97 2.40
CA LYS A 95 -8.81 -20.54 2.80
C LYS A 95 -8.96 -20.36 4.30
N LYS A 96 -8.15 -21.03 5.11
CA LYS A 96 -8.16 -20.87 6.57
C LYS A 96 -7.78 -19.44 6.96
N THR A 97 -6.77 -18.87 6.32
CA THR A 97 -6.30 -17.49 6.57
C THR A 97 -7.11 -16.46 5.78
N TYR A 98 -7.39 -16.72 4.49
CA TYR A 98 -7.88 -15.69 3.56
C TYR A 98 -9.33 -15.89 3.11
N GLY A 99 -10.02 -16.96 3.53
CA GLY A 99 -11.35 -17.32 3.00
C GLY A 99 -12.45 -16.28 3.22
N ARG A 100 -12.24 -15.29 4.10
CA ARG A 100 -13.18 -14.18 4.34
C ARG A 100 -12.80 -12.88 3.62
N VAL A 101 -11.65 -12.85 2.94
CA VAL A 101 -11.24 -11.70 2.12
C VAL A 101 -12.14 -11.60 0.89
N LYS A 102 -12.73 -10.43 0.69
CA LYS A 102 -13.53 -10.13 -0.50
C LYS A 102 -12.63 -9.42 -1.52
N ILE A 103 -12.75 -9.81 -2.77
CA ILE A 103 -12.03 -9.17 -3.88
C ILE A 103 -13.02 -8.29 -4.65
N LEU A 104 -12.60 -7.05 -4.90
CA LEU A 104 -13.24 -6.13 -5.84
C LEU A 104 -12.27 -5.89 -6.99
N GLU A 105 -12.68 -6.23 -8.20
CA GLU A 105 -11.88 -6.04 -9.40
C GLU A 105 -12.28 -4.75 -10.13
N ILE A 106 -11.28 -3.98 -10.56
CA ILE A 106 -11.48 -2.68 -11.21
C ILE A 106 -10.65 -2.59 -12.51
N ALA A 107 -11.13 -1.76 -13.43
CA ALA A 107 -10.38 -1.46 -14.65
C ALA A 107 -9.16 -0.57 -14.34
N HIS A 108 -7.98 -0.94 -14.86
CA HIS A 108 -6.72 -0.23 -14.60
C HIS A 108 -6.76 1.25 -15.00
N MET A 109 -7.29 1.57 -16.21
CA MET A 109 -7.31 2.93 -16.73
C MET A 109 -8.60 3.71 -16.39
N LYS A 110 -9.58 3.05 -15.81
CA LYS A 110 -10.86 3.65 -15.37
C LYS A 110 -11.19 3.11 -13.96
N PRO A 111 -10.38 3.40 -12.97
CA PRO A 111 -10.56 2.85 -11.63
C PRO A 111 -11.64 3.64 -10.87
N ASP A 112 -12.88 3.44 -11.24
CA ASP A 112 -14.02 3.95 -10.48
C ASP A 112 -14.68 2.80 -9.75
N PHE A 113 -14.76 2.93 -8.42
CA PHE A 113 -15.37 1.93 -7.56
C PHE A 113 -15.97 2.55 -6.30
N LYS A 114 -16.92 1.82 -5.75
CA LYS A 114 -17.48 2.05 -4.42
C LYS A 114 -17.76 0.71 -3.77
N THR A 115 -17.45 0.57 -2.51
CA THR A 115 -17.82 -0.63 -1.74
C THR A 115 -19.33 -0.68 -1.51
N LYS A 116 -19.89 -1.91 -1.42
CA LYS A 116 -21.35 -2.08 -1.19
C LYS A 116 -21.83 -1.43 0.12
N LYS A 117 -20.96 -1.44 1.14
CA LYS A 117 -21.18 -0.75 2.42
C LYS A 117 -19.99 0.17 2.64
N SER A 118 -20.21 1.33 3.24
CA SER A 118 -19.13 2.22 3.66
C SER A 118 -18.23 1.50 4.67
N VAL A 119 -16.94 1.84 4.67
CA VAL A 119 -15.91 1.22 5.52
C VAL A 119 -15.25 2.25 6.42
N ASP A 120 -14.60 1.75 7.49
CA ASP A 120 -13.87 2.60 8.44
C ASP A 120 -12.52 3.05 7.89
N PHE A 121 -11.86 2.18 7.10
CA PHE A 121 -10.49 2.42 6.61
C PHE A 121 -10.35 2.08 5.13
N VAL A 122 -9.68 2.96 4.40
CA VAL A 122 -9.05 2.70 3.11
C VAL A 122 -7.55 2.83 3.29
N LEU A 123 -6.81 1.76 2.96
CA LEU A 123 -5.36 1.71 3.14
C LEU A 123 -4.66 1.47 1.80
N THR A 124 -3.63 2.25 1.53
CA THR A 124 -2.78 2.06 0.36
C THR A 124 -1.30 2.12 0.72
N PHE A 125 -0.52 1.22 0.10
CA PHE A 125 0.88 1.04 0.40
C PHE A 125 1.71 1.05 -0.87
N ARG A 126 2.37 2.16 -1.18
CA ARG A 126 3.30 2.35 -2.31
C ARG A 126 2.64 2.17 -3.68
N ASN A 127 1.55 2.87 -3.90
CA ASN A 127 0.80 2.82 -5.15
C ASN A 127 0.58 4.19 -5.78
N VAL A 128 0.67 5.28 -5.00
CA VAL A 128 0.35 6.64 -5.48
C VAL A 128 1.17 7.01 -6.71
N HIS A 129 2.46 6.68 -6.73
CA HIS A 129 3.34 6.92 -7.87
C HIS A 129 2.88 6.19 -9.15
N ASN A 130 2.28 5.00 -9.03
CA ASN A 130 1.74 4.27 -10.18
C ASN A 130 0.50 4.95 -10.75
N TRP A 131 -0.38 5.47 -9.90
CA TRP A 131 -1.58 6.20 -10.32
C TRP A 131 -1.25 7.58 -10.88
N ALA A 132 -0.25 8.27 -10.34
CA ALA A 132 0.27 9.50 -10.90
C ALA A 132 0.82 9.24 -12.32
N LYS A 133 1.60 8.18 -12.51
CA LYS A 133 2.16 7.79 -13.81
C LYS A 133 1.07 7.42 -14.83
N SER A 134 0.01 6.76 -14.43
CA SER A 134 -1.10 6.36 -15.32
C SER A 134 -2.15 7.44 -15.51
N GLY A 135 -2.07 8.59 -14.83
CA GLY A 135 -3.09 9.66 -14.89
C GLY A 135 -4.43 9.25 -14.27
N THR A 136 -4.42 8.29 -13.33
CA THR A 136 -5.64 7.77 -12.70
C THR A 136 -5.79 8.15 -11.23
N ILE A 137 -4.87 8.97 -10.71
CA ILE A 137 -4.78 9.27 -9.28
C ILE A 137 -6.04 9.94 -8.71
N ASP A 138 -6.61 10.91 -9.41
CA ASP A 138 -7.81 11.63 -8.94
C ASP A 138 -8.99 10.67 -8.80
N LYS A 139 -9.23 9.81 -9.82
CA LYS A 139 -10.29 8.80 -9.78
C LYS A 139 -10.12 7.79 -8.64
N MET A 140 -8.87 7.42 -8.35
CA MET A 140 -8.58 6.53 -7.22
C MET A 140 -8.95 7.19 -5.90
N PHE A 141 -8.51 8.43 -5.67
CA PHE A 141 -8.81 9.15 -4.42
C PHE A 141 -10.31 9.47 -4.27
N ASP A 142 -11.00 9.80 -5.36
CA ASP A 142 -12.46 9.94 -5.37
C ASP A 142 -13.16 8.63 -4.97
N SER A 143 -12.68 7.50 -5.47
CA SER A 143 -13.22 6.17 -5.11
C SER A 143 -12.96 5.83 -3.66
N PHE A 144 -11.81 6.24 -3.10
CA PHE A 144 -11.52 6.08 -1.66
C PHE A 144 -12.51 6.89 -0.83
N TYR A 145 -12.74 8.15 -1.21
CA TYR A 145 -13.68 9.01 -0.53
C TYR A 145 -15.11 8.46 -0.56
N LYS A 146 -15.57 8.01 -1.72
CA LYS A 146 -16.90 7.38 -1.90
C LYS A 146 -17.08 6.13 -1.04
N SER A 147 -16.00 5.37 -0.82
CA SER A 147 -16.05 4.09 -0.09
C SER A 147 -16.00 4.24 1.44
N LEU A 148 -15.47 5.34 1.97
CA LEU A 148 -15.35 5.59 3.40
C LEU A 148 -16.66 6.10 4.02
N SER A 149 -16.91 5.71 5.26
CA SER A 149 -17.90 6.35 6.13
C SER A 149 -17.45 7.77 6.48
N THR A 150 -18.39 8.65 6.86
CA THR A 150 -18.04 9.92 7.54
C THR A 150 -17.21 9.59 8.78
N GLY A 151 -16.13 10.32 9.01
CA GLY A 151 -15.13 10.01 10.04
C GLY A 151 -14.17 8.88 9.69
N GLY A 152 -14.37 8.20 8.55
CA GLY A 152 -13.48 7.13 8.10
C GLY A 152 -12.09 7.62 7.70
N VAL A 153 -11.10 6.75 7.80
CA VAL A 153 -9.68 7.07 7.65
C VAL A 153 -9.13 6.57 6.32
N LEU A 154 -8.46 7.46 5.59
CA LEU A 154 -7.54 7.11 4.52
C LEU A 154 -6.11 7.06 5.08
N GLY A 155 -5.49 5.87 5.05
CA GLY A 155 -4.09 5.65 5.41
C GLY A 155 -3.24 5.48 4.14
N VAL A 156 -2.22 6.32 4.00
CA VAL A 156 -1.30 6.30 2.86
C VAL A 156 0.13 6.09 3.33
N VAL A 157 0.77 5.03 2.87
CA VAL A 157 2.23 4.85 2.95
C VAL A 157 2.79 4.92 1.54
N GLU A 158 3.69 5.88 1.27
CA GLU A 158 4.26 6.05 -0.08
C GLU A 158 5.74 6.41 -0.02
N HIS A 159 6.49 6.08 -1.07
CA HIS A 159 7.88 6.46 -1.26
C HIS A 159 8.01 7.98 -1.27
N ARG A 160 8.84 8.53 -0.38
CA ARG A 160 8.91 9.97 -0.11
C ARG A 160 10.04 10.65 -0.88
N ALA A 161 9.67 11.56 -1.78
CA ALA A 161 10.61 12.46 -2.46
C ALA A 161 11.07 13.60 -1.54
N ASN A 162 12.19 14.24 -1.91
CA ASN A 162 12.58 15.51 -1.31
C ASN A 162 11.59 16.62 -1.67
N ALA A 163 11.40 17.58 -0.78
CA ALA A 163 10.58 18.76 -1.06
C ALA A 163 11.09 19.48 -2.31
N GLY A 164 10.18 20.04 -3.10
CA GLY A 164 10.51 20.75 -4.33
C GLY A 164 10.80 19.87 -5.56
N THR A 165 10.80 18.53 -5.42
CA THR A 165 10.92 17.62 -6.57
C THR A 165 9.77 17.81 -7.55
N SER A 166 10.05 18.08 -8.83
CA SER A 166 9.02 18.27 -9.87
C SER A 166 8.17 17.01 -10.07
N LEU A 167 6.91 17.15 -10.52
CA LEU A 167 6.02 16.01 -10.75
C LEU A 167 6.61 15.02 -11.78
N GLU A 168 7.26 15.51 -12.81
CA GLU A 168 7.95 14.68 -13.79
C GLU A 168 9.02 13.80 -13.14
N GLN A 169 9.86 14.39 -12.29
CA GLN A 169 10.90 13.65 -11.55
C GLN A 169 10.28 12.66 -10.56
N GLN A 170 9.19 13.03 -9.88
CA GLN A 170 8.46 12.14 -8.99
C GLN A 170 7.95 10.90 -9.74
N ILE A 171 7.29 11.09 -10.89
CA ILE A 171 6.77 9.99 -11.73
C ILE A 171 7.91 9.10 -12.25
N LYS A 172 9.02 9.69 -12.68
CA LYS A 172 10.19 8.98 -13.21
C LYS A 172 10.88 8.13 -12.15
N SER A 173 11.05 8.68 -10.94
CA SER A 173 11.77 8.03 -9.85
C SER A 173 10.92 7.11 -8.99
N GLY A 174 9.58 7.28 -8.99
CA GLY A 174 8.65 6.58 -8.11
C GLY A 174 8.60 7.10 -6.67
N TYR A 175 9.28 8.22 -6.38
CA TYR A 175 9.17 8.93 -5.12
C TYR A 175 8.21 10.09 -5.25
N MET A 176 7.25 10.21 -4.33
CA MET A 176 6.23 11.27 -4.33
C MET A 176 6.51 12.27 -3.20
N THR A 177 6.27 13.57 -3.42
CA THR A 177 6.35 14.54 -2.34
C THR A 177 5.12 14.44 -1.43
N GLU A 178 5.30 14.66 -0.13
CA GLU A 178 4.16 14.72 0.80
C GLU A 178 3.14 15.78 0.40
N ASN A 179 3.62 16.94 -0.07
CA ASN A 179 2.75 18.03 -0.49
C ASN A 179 1.84 17.62 -1.65
N TYR A 180 2.37 16.91 -2.65
CA TYR A 180 1.57 16.41 -3.76
C TYR A 180 0.48 15.45 -3.28
N VAL A 181 0.82 14.47 -2.44
CA VAL A 181 -0.16 13.52 -1.90
C VAL A 181 -1.23 14.23 -1.06
N LYS A 182 -0.83 15.20 -0.22
CA LYS A 182 -1.75 16.01 0.59
C LYS A 182 -2.69 16.86 -0.28
N GLN A 183 -2.20 17.42 -1.40
CA GLN A 183 -3.03 18.18 -2.34
C GLN A 183 -4.07 17.29 -3.03
N ILE A 184 -3.67 16.12 -3.55
CA ILE A 184 -4.60 15.18 -4.19
C ILE A 184 -5.67 14.71 -3.19
N ALA A 185 -5.29 14.34 -1.98
CA ALA A 185 -6.24 13.96 -0.94
C ALA A 185 -7.22 15.10 -0.62
N LYS A 186 -6.73 16.34 -0.49
CA LYS A 186 -7.57 17.53 -0.27
C LYS A 186 -8.55 17.76 -1.42
N SER A 187 -8.10 17.63 -2.67
CA SER A 187 -8.97 17.78 -3.86
C SER A 187 -10.10 16.76 -3.90
N ALA A 188 -9.87 15.54 -3.39
CA ALA A 188 -10.90 14.51 -3.24
C ALA A 188 -11.81 14.70 -2.00
N GLY A 189 -11.61 15.77 -1.21
CA GLY A 189 -12.44 16.11 -0.04
C GLY A 189 -11.89 15.65 1.31
N PHE A 190 -10.72 15.02 1.35
CA PHE A 190 -10.11 14.58 2.61
C PHE A 190 -9.50 15.73 3.40
N ARG A 191 -9.61 15.65 4.73
CA ARG A 191 -8.86 16.48 5.65
C ARG A 191 -7.62 15.74 6.14
N PHE A 192 -6.45 16.37 6.02
CA PHE A 192 -5.21 15.85 6.60
C PHE A 192 -5.28 15.88 8.13
N VAL A 193 -4.84 14.81 8.78
CA VAL A 193 -4.83 14.68 10.25
C VAL A 193 -3.41 14.74 10.79
N SER A 194 -2.54 13.83 10.34
CA SER A 194 -1.17 13.71 10.86
C SER A 194 -0.28 12.93 9.90
N SER A 195 1.03 13.09 10.08
CA SER A 195 2.07 12.26 9.47
C SER A 195 2.87 11.52 10.55
N SER A 196 3.57 10.48 10.14
CA SER A 196 4.48 9.74 11.03
C SER A 196 5.75 9.33 10.29
N GLU A 197 6.85 9.34 11.02
CA GLU A 197 8.17 8.90 10.55
C GLU A 197 8.41 7.39 10.77
N ILE A 198 7.39 6.62 11.14
CA ILE A 198 7.47 5.17 11.40
C ILE A 198 8.16 4.42 10.25
N ASN A 199 7.90 4.81 9.01
CA ASN A 199 8.45 4.18 7.81
C ASN A 199 9.56 5.00 7.14
N ALA A 200 10.13 5.97 7.84
CA ALA A 200 11.26 6.75 7.36
C ALA A 200 12.54 5.92 7.27
N ASN A 201 13.35 6.21 6.27
CA ASN A 201 14.68 5.64 6.13
C ASN A 201 15.69 6.74 5.76
N PRO A 202 16.46 7.26 6.73
CA PRO A 202 17.43 8.32 6.49
C PRO A 202 18.62 7.89 5.62
N LEU A 203 18.84 6.59 5.43
CA LEU A 203 19.88 6.06 4.54
C LEU A 203 19.51 6.15 3.07
N ASP A 204 18.22 6.30 2.76
CA ASP A 204 17.73 6.47 1.39
C ASP A 204 17.91 7.93 0.93
N ARG A 205 18.91 8.17 0.10
CA ARG A 205 19.21 9.50 -0.47
C ARG A 205 18.31 9.90 -1.64
N LYS A 206 17.46 9.00 -2.13
CA LYS A 206 16.44 9.25 -3.19
C LYS A 206 17.00 9.67 -4.56
N ASN A 207 18.30 9.50 -4.78
CA ASN A 207 19.03 9.86 -6.02
C ASN A 207 19.51 8.63 -6.82
N HIS A 208 18.82 7.50 -6.67
CA HIS A 208 19.21 6.25 -7.31
C HIS A 208 18.92 6.25 -8.82
N ARG A 209 19.81 5.62 -9.62
CA ARG A 209 19.74 5.60 -11.10
C ARG A 209 18.43 5.09 -11.70
N ASN A 210 17.76 4.14 -11.02
CA ASN A 210 16.45 3.64 -11.41
C ASN A 210 15.36 4.03 -10.39
N GLY A 211 15.54 5.19 -9.71
CA GLY A 211 14.63 5.62 -8.67
C GLY A 211 14.48 4.57 -7.55
N VAL A 212 13.30 4.49 -6.97
CA VAL A 212 12.97 3.59 -5.87
C VAL A 212 13.20 2.10 -6.20
N TRP A 213 13.16 1.73 -7.47
CA TRP A 213 13.36 0.34 -7.90
C TRP A 213 14.81 -0.14 -7.83
N THR A 214 15.77 0.75 -7.57
CA THR A 214 17.16 0.38 -7.25
C THR A 214 17.29 -0.24 -5.86
N LEU A 215 16.39 0.11 -4.94
CA LEU A 215 16.37 -0.40 -3.56
C LEU A 215 15.70 -1.77 -3.44
N LEU A 216 15.78 -2.36 -2.24
CA LEU A 216 15.03 -3.56 -1.90
C LEU A 216 13.51 -3.34 -2.09
N PRO A 217 12.80 -4.37 -2.56
CA PRO A 217 13.24 -5.73 -2.87
C PRO A 217 13.69 -5.90 -4.32
N ASN A 218 13.65 -4.86 -5.16
CA ASN A 218 13.80 -5.00 -6.61
C ASN A 218 15.27 -5.07 -7.05
N GLN A 219 16.12 -4.20 -6.51
CA GLN A 219 17.54 -4.06 -6.85
C GLN A 219 17.80 -4.00 -8.37
N ARG A 220 16.93 -3.23 -9.08
CA ARG A 220 16.93 -3.16 -10.55
C ARG A 220 18.22 -2.60 -11.08
N GLY A 221 18.84 -3.32 -12.02
CA GLY A 221 20.03 -2.89 -12.74
C GLY A 221 21.29 -2.82 -11.89
N LEU A 222 21.33 -3.50 -10.74
CA LEU A 222 22.51 -3.63 -9.90
C LEU A 222 23.29 -4.90 -10.19
N SER A 223 24.62 -4.81 -10.23
CA SER A 223 25.53 -5.95 -10.16
C SER A 223 25.51 -6.58 -8.77
N GLU A 224 26.04 -7.80 -8.60
CA GLU A 224 26.06 -8.47 -7.27
C GLU A 224 26.82 -7.66 -6.19
N PRO A 225 28.02 -7.04 -6.46
CA PRO A 225 28.65 -6.18 -5.48
C PRO A 225 27.80 -4.96 -5.08
N GLU A 226 27.12 -4.32 -6.06
CA GLU A 226 26.23 -3.20 -5.78
C GLU A 226 25.02 -3.63 -4.94
N LYS A 227 24.44 -4.81 -5.19
CA LYS A 227 23.33 -5.33 -4.40
C LYS A 227 23.69 -5.45 -2.92
N GLU A 228 24.92 -5.85 -2.62
CA GLU A 228 25.38 -5.93 -1.23
C GLU A 228 25.40 -4.56 -0.54
N LEU A 229 25.92 -3.52 -1.24
CA LEU A 229 25.87 -2.15 -0.73
C LEU A 229 24.46 -1.65 -0.52
N TYR A 230 23.56 -1.92 -1.48
CA TYR A 230 22.17 -1.48 -1.41
C TYR A 230 21.33 -2.25 -0.37
N ARG A 231 21.73 -3.46 0.02
CA ARG A 231 21.12 -4.15 1.18
C ARG A 231 21.30 -3.39 2.48
N LYS A 232 22.43 -2.68 2.65
CA LYS A 232 22.70 -1.85 3.83
C LYS A 232 21.79 -0.64 3.92
N ILE A 233 21.31 -0.11 2.77
CA ILE A 233 20.31 0.96 2.75
C ILE A 233 18.93 0.41 3.13
N GLY A 234 18.60 -0.79 2.66
CA GLY A 234 17.29 -1.42 2.91
C GLY A 234 16.21 -1.02 1.91
N GLU A 235 14.96 -0.92 2.38
CA GLU A 235 13.84 -0.39 1.57
C GLU A 235 13.85 1.15 1.58
N SER A 236 13.13 1.77 0.65
CA SER A 236 13.04 3.23 0.49
C SER A 236 12.53 3.96 1.73
N ASP A 237 12.89 5.23 1.83
CA ASP A 237 12.25 6.19 2.72
C ASP A 237 10.76 6.37 2.34
N ARG A 238 9.87 6.38 3.34
CA ARG A 238 8.43 6.47 3.11
C ARG A 238 7.75 7.43 4.06
N MET A 239 6.91 8.29 3.50
CA MET A 239 5.91 9.02 4.25
C MET A 239 4.82 8.07 4.76
N THR A 240 4.24 8.36 5.90
CA THR A 240 3.04 7.71 6.44
C THR A 240 2.05 8.80 6.79
N LEU A 241 0.96 8.91 6.02
CA LEU A 241 0.01 10.02 6.10
C LEU A 241 -1.39 9.52 6.46
N LYS A 242 -2.03 10.20 7.40
CA LYS A 242 -3.40 9.92 7.85
C LYS A 242 -4.33 11.06 7.47
N PHE A 243 -5.41 10.70 6.80
CA PHE A 243 -6.47 11.62 6.42
C PHE A 243 -7.81 11.11 6.93
N ILE A 244 -8.81 11.99 7.03
CA ILE A 244 -10.17 11.66 7.45
C ILE A 244 -11.16 12.19 6.44
N LYS A 245 -12.24 11.43 6.22
CA LYS A 245 -13.41 11.89 5.49
C LYS A 245 -14.30 12.70 6.43
N ASN A 246 -14.59 13.96 6.09
CA ASN A 246 -15.55 14.79 6.83
C ASN A 246 -16.99 14.34 6.59
#